data_2e41b7f35ce17f5f86dc278907c37ac0
#
_entry.id   2e41b7f35ce17f5f86dc278907c37ac0
#
_cell.length_a   1.000
_cell.length_b   1.000
_cell.length_c   1.000
_cell.angle_alpha   90.00
_cell.angle_beta   90.00
_cell.angle_gamma   90.00
#
_symmetry.space_group_name_H-M   'P 1'
#
loop_
_entity.id
_entity.type
_entity.pdbx_description
1 polymer ?
#
loop_
_entity_poly.entity_id
_entity_poly.type
_entity_poly.pdbx_seq_one_letter_code
_entity_poly.pdbx_strand_id
1 'polypeptide(L)'
;MINTRLLALGFLSFGLAACGGATRFASTWVDPTAGPTDWDGQKVAAFVLSSRDSIRLGAEETLARELTSRGAQGIAGHTIVPKEVTEDQDKVKELLSSAGVVGAVVMRVVGQKQEISSSPGMISYTGSYYPSFYGYWSYGWTAMYQPGQIRSDTIVSIETLLYSVEEDKLLWAGLSKTTNPENIPKFINQLVSAVGKEIRKTGLVEK
;
A
#
# COMPACT_ATOMS: atom_id res chain seq x y z
N MET A 1 -26.78 -54.26 -17.68
CA MET A 1 -26.08 -53.63 -16.57
C MET A 1 -24.96 -52.76 -17.11
N ILE A 2 -25.20 -51.50 -17.34
CA ILE A 2 -24.24 -50.56 -17.96
C ILE A 2 -23.77 -49.61 -16.85
N ASN A 3 -22.50 -49.72 -16.45
CA ASN A 3 -21.86 -48.83 -15.48
C ASN A 3 -21.36 -47.58 -16.20
N THR A 4 -22.04 -46.48 -15.98
CA THR A 4 -21.62 -45.14 -16.42
C THR A 4 -20.73 -44.54 -15.36
N ARG A 5 -19.40 -44.46 -15.61
CA ARG A 5 -18.45 -43.72 -14.78
C ARG A 5 -18.49 -42.23 -15.17
N LEU A 6 -19.02 -41.38 -14.30
CA LEU A 6 -18.92 -39.93 -14.40
C LEU A 6 -17.46 -39.51 -14.19
N LEU A 7 -16.84 -38.93 -15.20
CA LEU A 7 -15.58 -38.20 -15.14
C LEU A 7 -15.90 -36.80 -14.63
N ALA A 8 -15.50 -36.49 -13.39
CA ALA A 8 -15.52 -35.14 -12.86
C ALA A 8 -14.32 -34.36 -13.42
N LEU A 9 -14.58 -33.44 -14.36
CA LEU A 9 -13.60 -32.44 -14.78
C LEU A 9 -13.42 -31.42 -13.68
N GLY A 10 -12.30 -31.47 -12.97
CA GLY A 10 -11.88 -30.44 -12.04
C GLY A 10 -11.45 -29.17 -12.81
N PHE A 11 -12.23 -28.12 -12.71
CA PHE A 11 -11.87 -26.78 -13.18
C PHE A 11 -10.79 -26.20 -12.25
N LEU A 12 -9.55 -26.23 -12.71
CA LEU A 12 -8.42 -25.57 -12.05
C LEU A 12 -8.50 -24.07 -12.38
N SER A 13 -9.17 -23.31 -11.51
CA SER A 13 -9.22 -21.84 -11.61
C SER A 13 -7.84 -21.26 -11.30
N PHE A 14 -7.12 -20.91 -12.36
CA PHE A 14 -5.89 -20.13 -12.31
C PHE A 14 -6.26 -18.72 -11.83
N GLY A 15 -6.03 -18.43 -10.54
CA GLY A 15 -6.18 -17.11 -9.98
C GLY A 15 -5.15 -16.17 -10.62
N LEU A 16 -5.62 -15.24 -11.45
CA LEU A 16 -4.86 -14.09 -11.93
C LEU A 16 -4.40 -13.29 -10.71
N ALA A 17 -3.15 -13.46 -10.30
CA ALA A 17 -2.51 -12.58 -9.34
C ALA A 17 -2.47 -11.18 -9.95
N ALA A 18 -3.38 -10.30 -9.53
CA ALA A 18 -3.35 -8.89 -9.89
C ALA A 18 -2.04 -8.31 -9.37
N CYS A 19 -1.12 -7.96 -10.27
CA CYS A 19 0.07 -7.16 -9.98
C CYS A 19 -0.34 -5.73 -9.61
N GLY A 20 -0.97 -5.55 -8.45
CA GLY A 20 -1.08 -4.24 -7.81
C GLY A 20 0.24 -3.91 -7.15
N GLY A 21 0.66 -2.64 -7.20
CA GLY A 21 1.92 -2.18 -6.63
C GLY A 21 2.11 -2.67 -5.18
N ALA A 22 3.17 -3.43 -4.94
CA ALA A 22 3.41 -4.01 -3.62
C ALA A 22 3.94 -2.93 -2.67
N THR A 23 3.22 -2.69 -1.58
CA THR A 23 3.70 -1.84 -0.48
C THR A 23 4.62 -2.66 0.42
N ARG A 24 5.84 -2.14 0.68
CA ARG A 24 6.83 -2.75 1.58
C ARG A 24 7.31 -1.71 2.59
N PHE A 25 7.53 -2.14 3.84
CA PHE A 25 8.13 -1.27 4.85
C PHE A 25 9.65 -1.27 4.72
N ALA A 26 10.22 -0.06 4.73
CA ALA A 26 11.68 0.16 4.80
C ALA A 26 12.15 0.17 6.26
N SER A 27 11.32 0.71 7.17
CA SER A 27 11.54 0.71 8.61
C SER A 27 10.22 0.84 9.35
N THR A 28 10.18 0.31 10.56
CA THR A 28 9.08 0.48 11.52
C THR A 28 9.66 0.73 12.91
N TRP A 29 8.94 1.46 13.71
CA TRP A 29 9.23 1.72 15.11
C TRP A 29 7.96 1.62 15.94
N VAL A 30 8.08 1.14 17.16
CA VAL A 30 7.00 1.04 18.15
C VAL A 30 7.51 1.62 19.45
N ASP A 31 6.68 2.35 20.14
CA ASP A 31 7.00 2.79 21.48
C ASP A 31 7.15 1.57 22.41
N PRO A 32 8.32 1.39 23.05
CA PRO A 32 8.56 0.24 23.93
C PRO A 32 7.70 0.26 25.21
N THR A 33 7.06 1.40 25.50
CA THR A 33 6.18 1.57 26.67
C THR A 33 4.70 1.57 26.30
N ALA A 34 4.35 1.50 24.99
CA ALA A 34 2.96 1.39 24.56
C ALA A 34 2.42 0.01 24.87
N GLY A 35 1.33 -0.04 25.62
CA GLY A 35 0.54 -1.26 25.79
C GLY A 35 -0.40 -1.50 24.58
N PRO A 36 -1.10 -2.65 24.56
CA PRO A 36 -2.13 -2.90 23.58
C PRO A 36 -3.17 -1.77 23.59
N THR A 37 -3.47 -1.25 22.41
CA THR A 37 -4.43 -0.15 22.22
C THR A 37 -5.69 -0.72 21.61
N ASP A 38 -6.82 -0.52 22.26
CA ASP A 38 -8.14 -0.86 21.72
C ASP A 38 -8.81 0.40 21.16
N TRP A 39 -8.90 0.44 19.83
CA TRP A 39 -9.60 1.52 19.13
C TRP A 39 -10.96 1.09 18.57
N ASP A 40 -11.45 -0.09 18.95
CA ASP A 40 -12.75 -0.56 18.48
C ASP A 40 -13.86 0.35 19.02
N GLY A 41 -14.70 0.86 18.12
CA GLY A 41 -15.72 1.86 18.43
C GLY A 41 -15.20 3.25 18.83
N GLN A 42 -13.88 3.47 18.93
CA GLN A 42 -13.30 4.74 19.32
C GLN A 42 -13.11 5.68 18.13
N LYS A 43 -13.18 6.99 18.39
CA LYS A 43 -12.97 8.01 17.37
C LYS A 43 -11.50 8.19 17.04
N VAL A 44 -11.13 7.87 15.79
CA VAL A 44 -9.75 7.98 15.28
C VAL A 44 -9.72 8.94 14.10
N ALA A 45 -8.95 10.02 14.23
CA ALA A 45 -8.80 11.01 13.18
C ALA A 45 -7.81 10.54 12.11
N ALA A 46 -8.16 10.78 10.85
CA ALA A 46 -7.37 10.45 9.66
C ALA A 46 -6.81 11.72 9.03
N PHE A 47 -5.50 11.93 9.13
CA PHE A 47 -4.81 13.08 8.55
C PHE A 47 -3.90 12.66 7.40
N VAL A 48 -3.95 13.43 6.31
CA VAL A 48 -3.02 13.28 5.18
C VAL A 48 -2.36 14.63 4.89
N LEU A 49 -1.07 14.74 5.17
CA LEU A 49 -0.31 15.97 4.97
C LEU A 49 0.07 16.10 3.49
N SER A 50 -0.66 16.93 2.75
CA SER A 50 -0.45 17.25 1.35
C SER A 50 -0.73 18.71 1.08
N SER A 51 0.11 19.35 0.26
CA SER A 51 -0.11 20.72 -0.20
C SER A 51 -1.26 20.85 -1.21
N ARG A 52 -1.68 19.73 -1.81
CA ARG A 52 -2.80 19.67 -2.77
C ARG A 52 -4.08 19.28 -2.05
N ASP A 53 -5.00 20.23 -1.89
CA ASP A 53 -6.26 19.99 -1.15
C ASP A 53 -7.08 18.84 -1.73
N SER A 54 -7.17 18.70 -3.06
CA SER A 54 -7.91 17.58 -3.68
C SER A 54 -7.36 16.20 -3.30
N ILE A 55 -6.04 16.10 -3.12
CA ILE A 55 -5.39 14.87 -2.64
C ILE A 55 -5.65 14.69 -1.17
N ARG A 56 -5.44 15.74 -0.36
CA ARG A 56 -5.63 15.72 1.08
C ARG A 56 -7.02 15.26 1.45
N LEU A 57 -8.05 15.96 0.97
CA LEU A 57 -9.45 15.65 1.27
C LEU A 57 -9.83 14.22 0.86
N GLY A 58 -9.55 13.84 -0.39
CA GLY A 58 -9.90 12.51 -0.89
C GLY A 58 -9.15 11.37 -0.20
N ALA A 59 -7.91 11.59 0.22
CA ALA A 59 -7.11 10.61 0.94
C ALA A 59 -7.55 10.48 2.41
N GLU A 60 -7.85 11.59 3.10
CA GLU A 60 -8.39 11.58 4.47
C GLU A 60 -9.74 10.86 4.54
N GLU A 61 -10.66 11.15 3.59
CA GLU A 61 -11.94 10.44 3.48
C GLU A 61 -11.76 8.93 3.27
N THR A 62 -10.82 8.55 2.41
CA THR A 62 -10.55 7.15 2.14
C THR A 62 -9.94 6.48 3.37
N LEU A 63 -8.98 7.13 4.04
CA LEU A 63 -8.35 6.62 5.24
C LEU A 63 -9.38 6.47 6.39
N ALA A 64 -10.26 7.45 6.57
CA ALA A 64 -11.32 7.39 7.57
C ALA A 64 -12.27 6.21 7.34
N ARG A 65 -12.70 5.96 6.08
CA ARG A 65 -13.49 4.77 5.73
C ARG A 65 -12.75 3.46 6.01
N GLU A 66 -11.45 3.40 5.73
CA GLU A 66 -10.64 2.22 6.02
C GLU A 66 -10.50 1.96 7.52
N LEU A 67 -10.33 3.00 8.33
CA LEU A 67 -10.34 2.89 9.80
C LEU A 67 -11.70 2.37 10.29
N THR A 68 -12.80 2.91 9.75
CA THR A 68 -14.16 2.45 10.09
C THR A 68 -14.38 0.99 9.70
N SER A 69 -13.91 0.56 8.56
CA SER A 69 -14.01 -0.85 8.14
C SER A 69 -13.24 -1.83 9.03
N ARG A 70 -12.40 -1.30 9.93
CA ARG A 70 -11.55 -2.07 10.87
C ARG A 70 -11.98 -1.93 12.34
N GLY A 71 -13.15 -1.37 12.57
CA GLY A 71 -13.77 -1.29 13.90
C GLY A 71 -13.71 0.08 14.57
N ALA A 72 -12.79 0.97 14.18
CA ALA A 72 -12.76 2.31 14.73
C ALA A 72 -13.90 3.21 14.18
N GLN A 73 -14.17 4.34 14.82
CA GLN A 73 -14.95 5.42 14.23
C GLN A 73 -13.99 6.38 13.50
N GLY A 74 -13.64 6.07 12.24
CA GLY A 74 -12.73 6.87 11.44
C GLY A 74 -13.35 8.21 11.05
N ILE A 75 -12.65 9.32 11.32
CA ILE A 75 -13.10 10.67 11.00
C ILE A 75 -12.03 11.34 10.14
N ALA A 76 -12.43 11.90 8.99
CA ALA A 76 -11.49 12.65 8.15
C ALA A 76 -11.04 13.93 8.84
N GLY A 77 -9.73 14.17 8.93
CA GLY A 77 -9.12 15.23 9.71
C GLY A 77 -9.61 16.63 9.33
N HIS A 78 -9.84 16.88 8.03
CA HIS A 78 -10.33 18.17 7.54
C HIS A 78 -11.73 18.52 8.04
N THR A 79 -12.53 17.54 8.49
CA THR A 79 -13.87 17.80 9.06
C THR A 79 -13.82 18.29 10.51
N ILE A 80 -12.70 18.06 11.19
CA ILE A 80 -12.47 18.48 12.59
C ILE A 80 -11.56 19.71 12.62
N VAL A 81 -10.48 19.70 11.82
CA VAL A 81 -9.43 20.72 11.82
C VAL A 81 -9.46 21.47 10.50
N PRO A 82 -10.07 22.68 10.46
CA PRO A 82 -10.02 23.54 9.29
C PRO A 82 -8.58 23.92 8.92
N LYS A 83 -8.32 24.17 7.64
CA LYS A 83 -6.98 24.47 7.14
C LYS A 83 -6.37 25.71 7.77
N GLU A 84 -7.21 26.67 8.09
CA GLU A 84 -6.83 27.98 8.63
C GLU A 84 -6.23 27.90 10.05
N VAL A 85 -6.48 26.78 10.75
CA VAL A 85 -6.01 26.60 12.14
C VAL A 85 -4.95 25.49 12.26
N THR A 86 -4.50 24.92 11.17
CA THR A 86 -3.53 23.79 11.20
C THR A 86 -2.17 24.18 11.79
N GLU A 87 -1.81 25.46 11.80
CA GLU A 87 -0.57 25.96 12.37
C GLU A 87 -0.71 26.36 13.86
N ASP A 88 -1.95 26.39 14.39
CA ASP A 88 -2.26 26.70 15.79
C ASP A 88 -2.43 25.37 16.56
N GLN A 89 -1.35 24.95 17.23
CA GLN A 89 -1.32 23.68 17.96
C GLN A 89 -2.37 23.64 19.09
N ASP A 90 -2.57 24.73 19.83
CA ASP A 90 -3.52 24.77 20.94
C ASP A 90 -4.95 24.64 20.42
N LYS A 91 -5.25 25.29 19.29
CA LYS A 91 -6.55 25.20 18.66
C LYS A 91 -6.82 23.80 18.08
N VAL A 92 -5.82 23.19 17.47
CA VAL A 92 -5.94 21.80 16.98
C VAL A 92 -6.21 20.85 18.14
N LYS A 93 -5.50 20.99 19.25
CA LYS A 93 -5.70 20.19 20.46
C LYS A 93 -7.12 20.36 21.04
N GLU A 94 -7.61 21.59 21.12
CA GLU A 94 -8.98 21.89 21.56
C GLU A 94 -10.03 21.21 20.67
N LEU A 95 -9.86 21.31 19.34
CA LEU A 95 -10.80 20.75 18.38
C LEU A 95 -10.84 19.20 18.43
N LEU A 96 -9.69 18.55 18.50
CA LEU A 96 -9.60 17.09 18.62
C LEU A 96 -10.20 16.59 19.94
N SER A 97 -9.89 17.25 21.05
CA SER A 97 -10.45 16.92 22.35
C SER A 97 -11.98 17.12 22.37
N SER A 98 -12.47 18.24 21.85
CA SER A 98 -13.92 18.55 21.79
C SER A 98 -14.67 17.55 20.88
N ALA A 99 -14.02 17.04 19.85
CA ALA A 99 -14.58 15.99 19.00
C ALA A 99 -14.54 14.60 19.66
N GLY A 100 -13.83 14.43 20.78
CA GLY A 100 -13.64 13.17 21.49
C GLY A 100 -12.76 12.18 20.71
N VAL A 101 -11.75 12.70 20.03
CA VAL A 101 -10.77 11.89 19.28
C VAL A 101 -9.74 11.33 20.24
N VAL A 102 -9.59 10.01 20.30
CA VAL A 102 -8.62 9.33 21.18
C VAL A 102 -7.31 8.98 20.44
N GLY A 103 -7.37 8.78 19.13
CA GLY A 103 -6.22 8.41 18.32
C GLY A 103 -6.16 9.17 17.00
N ALA A 104 -4.97 9.26 16.43
CA ALA A 104 -4.76 9.87 15.13
C ALA A 104 -3.83 9.02 14.26
N VAL A 105 -4.23 8.84 13.00
CA VAL A 105 -3.38 8.27 11.95
C VAL A 105 -2.97 9.40 11.02
N VAL A 106 -1.66 9.63 10.91
CA VAL A 106 -1.09 10.68 10.06
C VAL A 106 -0.30 10.03 8.93
N MET A 107 -0.58 10.40 7.69
CA MET A 107 0.17 9.97 6.52
C MET A 107 0.78 11.13 5.78
N ARG A 108 2.03 10.98 5.34
CA ARG A 108 2.78 12.00 4.61
C ARG A 108 3.64 11.38 3.52
N VAL A 109 3.62 11.96 2.31
CA VAL A 109 4.59 11.62 1.27
C VAL A 109 5.94 12.23 1.67
N VAL A 110 6.96 11.39 1.86
CA VAL A 110 8.32 11.82 2.22
C VAL A 110 9.32 11.65 1.07
N GLY A 111 8.90 11.02 -0.01
CA GLY A 111 9.73 10.88 -1.20
C GLY A 111 8.97 10.29 -2.39
N GLN A 112 9.40 10.71 -3.58
CA GLN A 112 8.98 10.13 -4.85
C GLN A 112 10.19 10.09 -5.77
N LYS A 113 10.47 8.92 -6.35
CA LYS A 113 11.55 8.76 -7.33
C LYS A 113 11.08 7.89 -8.48
N GLN A 114 11.69 8.12 -9.65
CA GLN A 114 11.58 7.21 -10.78
C GLN A 114 12.84 6.34 -10.85
N GLU A 115 12.63 5.03 -10.97
CA GLU A 115 13.70 4.08 -11.24
C GLU A 115 13.55 3.56 -12.66
N ILE A 116 14.61 3.76 -13.46
CA ILE A 116 14.65 3.24 -14.82
C ILE A 116 15.51 1.97 -14.77
N SER A 117 14.89 0.83 -15.06
CA SER A 117 15.57 -0.45 -15.21
C SER A 117 15.59 -0.85 -16.68
N SER A 118 16.71 -1.35 -17.16
CA SER A 118 16.82 -1.93 -18.49
C SER A 118 17.18 -3.40 -18.36
N SER A 119 16.43 -4.26 -19.03
CA SER A 119 16.85 -5.64 -19.26
C SER A 119 17.61 -5.71 -20.57
N PRO A 120 18.81 -6.32 -20.62
CA PRO A 120 19.52 -6.50 -21.87
C PRO A 120 18.68 -7.37 -22.81
N GLY A 121 18.73 -7.06 -24.11
CA GLY A 121 18.15 -7.93 -25.13
C GLY A 121 18.79 -9.31 -25.07
N MET A 122 18.02 -10.34 -25.26
CA MET A 122 18.52 -11.72 -25.25
C MET A 122 18.54 -12.28 -26.67
N ILE A 123 19.70 -12.81 -27.07
CA ILE A 123 19.82 -13.66 -28.26
C ILE A 123 19.94 -15.09 -27.76
N SER A 124 19.01 -15.94 -28.12
CA SER A 124 19.14 -17.37 -27.87
C SER A 124 20.10 -17.95 -28.91
N TYR A 125 21.35 -18.16 -28.54
CA TYR A 125 22.35 -18.75 -29.39
C TYR A 125 22.61 -20.22 -28.97
N THR A 126 22.12 -21.15 -29.74
CA THR A 126 22.53 -22.56 -29.65
C THR A 126 23.60 -22.77 -30.76
N GLY A 127 24.86 -22.91 -30.38
CA GLY A 127 26.03 -22.91 -31.25
C GLY A 127 26.11 -24.06 -32.26
N SER A 128 24.99 -24.46 -32.86
CA SER A 128 24.89 -25.53 -33.87
C SER A 128 24.58 -24.94 -35.23
N TYR A 129 25.42 -25.23 -36.21
CA TYR A 129 25.12 -24.95 -37.61
C TYR A 129 24.13 -25.98 -38.14
N TYR A 130 23.03 -25.52 -38.72
CA TYR A 130 22.05 -26.37 -39.34
C TYR A 130 22.49 -26.70 -40.77
N PRO A 131 22.69 -27.99 -41.15
CA PRO A 131 23.17 -28.37 -42.47
C PRO A 131 22.07 -28.26 -43.55
N SER A 132 20.81 -27.97 -43.18
CA SER A 132 19.72 -27.84 -44.15
C SER A 132 19.03 -26.48 -44.00
N PHE A 133 18.54 -25.91 -45.11
CA PHE A 133 17.78 -24.67 -45.16
C PHE A 133 16.52 -24.72 -44.27
N TYR A 134 15.75 -25.81 -44.35
CA TYR A 134 14.52 -25.93 -43.57
C TYR A 134 14.77 -26.09 -42.06
N GLY A 135 15.87 -26.74 -41.69
CA GLY A 135 16.30 -26.77 -40.27
C GLY A 135 16.69 -25.41 -39.77
N TYR A 136 17.42 -24.62 -40.53
CA TYR A 136 17.76 -23.25 -40.22
C TYR A 136 16.51 -22.34 -40.17
N TRP A 137 15.58 -22.49 -41.11
CA TRP A 137 14.34 -21.74 -41.18
C TRP A 137 13.51 -21.88 -39.90
N SER A 138 13.28 -23.11 -39.44
CA SER A 138 12.59 -23.39 -38.20
C SER A 138 13.28 -22.80 -36.99
N TYR A 139 14.60 -22.95 -36.91
CA TYR A 139 15.41 -22.36 -35.82
C TYR A 139 15.45 -20.84 -35.87
N GLY A 140 15.62 -20.22 -37.04
CA GLY A 140 15.71 -18.79 -37.23
C GLY A 140 14.51 -18.02 -36.68
N TRP A 141 13.31 -18.60 -36.81
CA TRP A 141 12.08 -18.00 -36.25
C TRP A 141 12.00 -18.08 -34.72
N THR A 142 12.58 -19.12 -34.12
CA THR A 142 12.61 -19.28 -32.66
C THR A 142 13.78 -18.51 -31.99
N ALA A 143 14.85 -18.24 -32.75
CA ALA A 143 16.07 -17.59 -32.27
C ALA A 143 16.14 -16.09 -32.61
N MET A 144 14.99 -15.45 -32.87
CA MET A 144 14.96 -14.01 -33.15
C MET A 144 15.41 -13.19 -31.94
N TYR A 145 16.17 -12.12 -32.23
CA TYR A 145 16.56 -11.14 -31.22
C TYR A 145 15.33 -10.51 -30.56
N GLN A 146 15.23 -10.66 -29.25
CA GLN A 146 14.27 -9.94 -28.44
C GLN A 146 14.95 -8.68 -27.89
N PRO A 147 14.48 -7.49 -28.30
CA PRO A 147 15.04 -6.25 -27.79
C PRO A 147 14.82 -6.17 -26.28
N GLY A 148 15.82 -5.62 -25.58
CA GLY A 148 15.72 -5.31 -24.18
C GLY A 148 14.58 -4.35 -23.91
N GLN A 149 13.96 -4.47 -22.74
CA GLN A 149 12.86 -3.59 -22.31
C GLN A 149 13.41 -2.53 -21.35
N ILE A 150 13.03 -1.29 -21.60
CA ILE A 150 13.23 -0.20 -20.63
C ILE A 150 11.93 -0.09 -19.84
N ARG A 151 12.03 -0.28 -18.52
CA ARG A 151 10.93 -0.10 -17.58
C ARG A 151 11.21 1.10 -16.70
N SER A 152 10.23 1.98 -16.55
CA SER A 152 10.26 3.08 -15.60
C SER A 152 9.27 2.80 -14.50
N ASP A 153 9.75 2.67 -13.27
CA ASP A 153 8.93 2.47 -12.09
C ASP A 153 8.91 3.74 -11.25
N THR A 154 7.72 4.17 -10.81
CA THR A 154 7.55 5.26 -9.86
C THR A 154 7.46 4.66 -8.46
N ILE A 155 8.39 5.05 -7.57
CA ILE A 155 8.40 4.62 -6.17
C ILE A 155 7.98 5.79 -5.30
N VAL A 156 6.88 5.61 -4.55
CA VAL A 156 6.39 6.58 -3.57
C VAL A 156 6.70 6.10 -2.16
N SER A 157 7.35 6.95 -1.37
CA SER A 157 7.66 6.71 0.03
C SER A 157 6.67 7.45 0.91
N ILE A 158 6.00 6.72 1.80
CA ILE A 158 5.01 7.25 2.75
C ILE A 158 5.48 6.97 4.16
N GLU A 159 5.51 8.02 4.95
CA GLU A 159 5.57 7.95 6.41
C GLU A 159 4.15 7.82 6.95
N THR A 160 3.92 6.84 7.82
CA THR A 160 2.66 6.66 8.54
C THR A 160 2.95 6.63 10.02
N LEU A 161 2.23 7.47 10.76
CA LEU A 161 2.40 7.67 12.20
C LEU A 161 1.06 7.41 12.90
N LEU A 162 1.09 6.71 14.03
CA LEU A 162 -0.05 6.48 14.90
C LEU A 162 0.21 7.16 16.24
N TYR A 163 -0.71 8.01 16.66
CA TYR A 163 -0.65 8.73 17.94
C TYR A 163 -1.83 8.38 18.83
N SER A 164 -1.57 8.26 20.13
CA SER A 164 -2.57 8.53 21.15
C SER A 164 -2.71 10.06 21.28
N VAL A 165 -3.92 10.57 21.03
CA VAL A 165 -4.22 12.00 21.17
C VAL A 165 -4.40 12.36 22.65
N GLU A 166 -4.96 11.44 23.44
CA GLU A 166 -5.17 11.62 24.88
C GLU A 166 -3.85 11.74 25.65
N GLU A 167 -2.87 10.88 25.30
CA GLU A 167 -1.55 10.86 25.94
C GLU A 167 -0.54 11.81 25.26
N ASP A 168 -0.92 12.42 24.13
CA ASP A 168 -0.02 13.22 23.28
C ASP A 168 1.26 12.43 22.91
N LYS A 169 1.11 11.19 22.47
CA LYS A 169 2.20 10.23 22.37
C LYS A 169 2.21 9.47 21.05
N LEU A 170 3.39 9.35 20.45
CA LEU A 170 3.61 8.50 19.29
C LEU A 170 3.63 7.02 19.72
N LEU A 171 2.74 6.22 19.17
CA LEU A 171 2.64 4.78 19.47
C LEU A 171 3.38 3.92 18.44
N TRP A 172 3.31 4.30 17.16
CA TRP A 172 3.92 3.56 16.07
C TRP A 172 4.29 4.49 14.91
N ALA A 173 5.40 4.18 14.26
CA ALA A 173 5.84 4.85 13.05
C ALA A 173 6.29 3.84 12.00
N GLY A 174 5.99 4.09 10.73
CA GLY A 174 6.42 3.26 9.62
C GLY A 174 6.74 4.06 8.38
N LEU A 175 7.88 3.73 7.76
CA LEU A 175 8.27 4.22 6.44
C LEU A 175 8.03 3.12 5.41
N SER A 176 7.07 3.30 4.54
CA SER A 176 6.73 2.37 3.47
C SER A 176 7.14 2.89 2.10
N LYS A 177 7.35 1.95 1.16
CA LYS A 177 7.60 2.22 -0.26
C LYS A 177 6.58 1.44 -1.08
N THR A 178 5.94 2.12 -2.02
CA THR A 178 5.00 1.51 -2.96
C THR A 178 5.45 1.80 -4.38
N THR A 179 5.58 0.73 -5.17
CA THR A 179 5.96 0.83 -6.59
C THR A 179 4.70 0.96 -7.43
N ASN A 180 4.69 1.93 -8.34
CA ASN A 180 3.60 2.20 -9.28
C ASN A 180 2.23 2.25 -8.60
N PRO A 181 2.01 3.17 -7.62
CA PRO A 181 0.68 3.32 -7.03
C PRO A 181 -0.33 3.72 -8.12
N GLU A 182 -1.48 3.08 -8.13
CA GLU A 182 -2.52 3.34 -9.13
C GLU A 182 -3.28 4.65 -8.82
N ASN A 183 -4.49 4.54 -8.26
CA ASN A 183 -5.26 5.70 -7.82
C ASN A 183 -5.24 5.82 -6.30
N ILE A 184 -5.59 7.00 -5.79
CA ILE A 184 -5.55 7.30 -4.35
C ILE A 184 -6.35 6.28 -3.51
N PRO A 185 -7.62 5.94 -3.80
CA PRO A 185 -8.37 4.99 -3.00
C PRO A 185 -7.69 3.63 -2.90
N LYS A 186 -7.29 3.05 -4.04
CA LYS A 186 -6.62 1.73 -4.06
C LYS A 186 -5.29 1.78 -3.34
N PHE A 187 -4.53 2.87 -3.50
CA PHE A 187 -3.26 3.07 -2.82
C PHE A 187 -3.43 3.14 -1.30
N ILE A 188 -4.39 3.94 -0.80
CA ILE A 188 -4.68 4.04 0.63
C ILE A 188 -5.12 2.68 1.19
N ASN A 189 -6.01 1.95 0.52
CA ASN A 189 -6.45 0.63 0.96
C ASN A 189 -5.29 -0.36 1.09
N GLN A 190 -4.39 -0.40 0.11
CA GLN A 190 -3.20 -1.24 0.14
C GLN A 190 -2.27 -0.84 1.29
N LEU A 191 -2.05 0.47 1.47
CA LEU A 191 -1.18 1.01 2.51
C LEU A 191 -1.74 0.70 3.90
N VAL A 192 -3.02 0.97 4.16
CA VAL A 192 -3.66 0.67 5.45
C VAL A 192 -3.67 -0.83 5.75
N SER A 193 -3.89 -1.67 4.72
CA SER A 193 -3.77 -3.12 4.88
C SER A 193 -2.36 -3.55 5.27
N ALA A 194 -1.33 -2.97 4.65
CA ALA A 194 0.06 -3.25 4.98
C ALA A 194 0.42 -2.74 6.38
N VAL A 195 0.02 -1.51 6.74
CA VAL A 195 0.19 -0.93 8.08
C VAL A 195 -0.47 -1.80 9.14
N GLY A 196 -1.73 -2.19 8.94
CA GLY A 196 -2.44 -3.05 9.89
C GLY A 196 -1.78 -4.42 10.09
N LYS A 197 -1.14 -4.99 9.06
CA LYS A 197 -0.35 -6.23 9.21
C LYS A 197 0.91 -6.01 10.04
N GLU A 198 1.60 -4.88 9.83
CA GLU A 198 2.81 -4.57 10.60
C GLU A 198 2.48 -4.27 12.07
N ILE A 199 1.44 -3.49 12.35
CA ILE A 199 1.04 -3.15 13.71
C ILE A 199 0.63 -4.41 14.50
N ARG A 200 -0.11 -5.35 13.89
CA ARG A 200 -0.45 -6.61 14.57
C ARG A 200 0.76 -7.45 14.97
N LYS A 201 1.87 -7.38 14.23
CA LYS A 201 3.12 -8.08 14.62
C LYS A 201 3.73 -7.52 15.90
N THR A 202 3.44 -6.28 16.23
CA THR A 202 3.98 -5.59 17.40
C THR A 202 3.16 -5.82 18.67
N GLY A 203 1.95 -6.38 18.56
CA GLY A 203 1.02 -6.53 19.68
C GLY A 203 0.37 -5.21 20.13
N LEU A 204 0.56 -4.12 19.40
CA LEU A 204 -0.01 -2.81 19.74
C LEU A 204 -1.54 -2.76 19.56
N VAL A 205 -2.09 -3.57 18.65
CA VAL A 205 -3.53 -3.69 18.41
C VAL A 205 -3.92 -5.15 18.56
N GLU A 206 -4.88 -5.42 19.44
CA GLU A 206 -5.50 -6.75 19.55
C GLU A 206 -6.36 -7.04 18.31
N LYS A 207 -6.61 -8.32 18.04
CA LYS A 207 -7.28 -8.80 16.81
C LYS A 207 -8.72 -8.35 16.72
#